data_c8d7c7fa6eaa107b2dce98a63f58b957
#
_entry.id   c8d7c7fa6eaa107b2dce98a63f58b957
#
_cell.length_a   1.000
_cell.length_b   1.000
_cell.length_c   1.000
_cell.angle_alpha   90.00
_cell.angle_beta   90.00
_cell.angle_gamma   90.00
#
_symmetry.space_group_name_H-M   'P 1'
#
loop_
_entity.id
_entity.type
_entity.pdbx_description
1 polymer ?
#
loop_
_entity_poly.entity_id
_entity_poly.type
_entity_poly.pdbx_seq_one_letter_code
_entity_poly.pdbx_strand_id
1 'polypeptide(L)'
;MINAHLMQLVINASNDGIVIAEKEGDEDNILIYVNPAFERLTGYSRDEILYQNCRFLQSGDRDQPALEQIRMALKLGGSCRQILRNYRKDGTPFWNELSLSTVKNEADGHTYFVGVQKDVTAQVKAQQRVAQLESELAEARATIARLNTTNGANKTAN
;
A
#
# COMPACT_ATOMS: atom_id res chain seq x y z
N MET A 1 -26.97 -14.33 -16.12
CA MET A 1 -25.90 -15.03 -15.37
C MET A 1 -24.56 -14.41 -15.74
N ILE A 2 -23.74 -14.06 -14.79
CA ILE A 2 -22.40 -13.55 -15.04
C ILE A 2 -21.51 -14.72 -15.44
N ASN A 3 -20.87 -14.64 -16.60
CA ASN A 3 -19.95 -15.67 -17.10
C ASN A 3 -18.48 -15.22 -16.90
N ALA A 4 -17.54 -16.15 -17.07
CA ALA A 4 -16.10 -15.87 -16.87
C ALA A 4 -15.59 -14.74 -17.77
N HIS A 5 -16.06 -14.62 -18.99
CA HIS A 5 -15.66 -13.55 -19.90
C HIS A 5 -16.08 -12.16 -19.39
N LEU A 6 -17.33 -12.02 -18.94
CA LEU A 6 -17.81 -10.76 -18.37
C LEU A 6 -17.03 -10.39 -17.08
N MET A 7 -16.76 -11.39 -16.22
CA MET A 7 -15.93 -11.17 -15.02
C MET A 7 -14.54 -10.65 -15.39
N GLN A 8 -13.91 -11.22 -16.39
CA GLN A 8 -12.60 -10.76 -16.87
C GLN A 8 -12.65 -9.33 -17.42
N LEU A 9 -13.69 -8.98 -18.18
CA LEU A 9 -13.88 -7.62 -18.67
C LEU A 9 -14.03 -6.62 -17.52
N VAL A 10 -14.80 -6.96 -16.48
CA VAL A 10 -15.01 -6.11 -15.30
C VAL A 10 -13.68 -5.87 -14.54
N ILE A 11 -12.93 -6.94 -14.31
CA ILE A 11 -11.62 -6.85 -13.64
C ILE A 11 -10.63 -6.02 -14.47
N ASN A 12 -10.63 -6.19 -15.78
CA ASN A 12 -9.77 -5.42 -16.70
C ASN A 12 -10.17 -3.94 -16.81
N ALA A 13 -11.42 -3.62 -16.60
CA ALA A 13 -11.92 -2.24 -16.59
C ALA A 13 -11.64 -1.48 -15.28
N SER A 14 -11.18 -2.17 -14.24
CA SER A 14 -10.82 -1.53 -12.96
C SER A 14 -9.66 -0.55 -13.14
N ASN A 15 -9.75 0.59 -12.44
CA ASN A 15 -8.63 1.53 -12.33
C ASN A 15 -7.60 1.12 -11.28
N ASP A 16 -7.99 0.26 -10.33
CA ASP A 16 -7.10 -0.28 -9.32
C ASP A 16 -6.38 -1.54 -9.84
N GLY A 17 -5.14 -1.73 -9.42
CA GLY A 17 -4.36 -2.91 -9.76
C GLY A 17 -4.93 -4.14 -9.05
N ILE A 18 -5.38 -5.14 -9.82
CA ILE A 18 -5.91 -6.39 -9.27
C ILE A 18 -4.96 -7.52 -9.64
N VAL A 19 -4.59 -8.29 -8.63
CA VAL A 19 -3.76 -9.49 -8.77
C VAL A 19 -4.44 -10.68 -8.13
N ILE A 20 -4.18 -11.85 -8.66
CA ILE A 20 -4.54 -13.12 -8.03
C ILE A 20 -3.25 -13.93 -7.90
N ALA A 21 -3.00 -14.43 -6.70
CA ALA A 21 -1.90 -15.35 -6.42
C ALA A 21 -2.45 -16.67 -5.89
N GLU A 22 -1.79 -17.75 -6.26
CA GLU A 22 -2.04 -19.07 -5.71
C GLU A 22 -1.07 -19.35 -4.58
N LYS A 23 -1.54 -19.96 -3.51
CA LYS A 23 -0.70 -20.38 -2.41
C LYS A 23 0.12 -21.61 -2.82
N GLU A 24 1.45 -21.49 -2.80
CA GLU A 24 2.37 -22.60 -2.97
C GLU A 24 3.12 -22.85 -1.65
N GLY A 25 2.86 -24.02 -1.03
CA GLY A 25 3.50 -24.36 0.24
C GLY A 25 3.12 -23.44 1.38
N ASP A 26 4.03 -23.22 2.32
CA ASP A 26 3.76 -22.43 3.54
C ASP A 26 4.09 -20.95 3.42
N GLU A 27 5.01 -20.57 2.54
CA GLU A 27 5.53 -19.19 2.48
C GLU A 27 5.47 -18.54 1.10
N ASP A 28 5.20 -19.29 0.03
CA ASP A 28 5.19 -18.76 -1.32
C ASP A 28 3.79 -18.57 -1.88
N ASN A 29 3.59 -17.44 -2.53
CA ASN A 29 2.37 -17.08 -3.21
C ASN A 29 2.73 -16.62 -4.61
N ILE A 30 2.30 -17.39 -5.58
CA ILE A 30 2.70 -17.21 -6.98
C ILE A 30 1.62 -16.48 -7.74
N LEU A 31 1.99 -15.39 -8.40
CA LEU A 31 1.07 -14.63 -9.25
C LEU A 31 0.59 -15.47 -10.43
N ILE A 32 -0.72 -15.62 -10.54
CA ILE A 32 -1.36 -16.31 -11.66
C ILE A 32 -2.19 -15.37 -12.54
N TYR A 33 -2.49 -14.18 -12.04
CA TYR A 33 -3.23 -13.17 -12.79
C TYR A 33 -2.88 -11.75 -12.34
N VAL A 34 -2.78 -10.84 -13.30
CA VAL A 34 -2.73 -9.38 -13.09
C VAL A 34 -3.59 -8.69 -14.12
N ASN A 35 -4.27 -7.60 -13.74
CA ASN A 35 -5.04 -6.79 -14.67
C ASN A 35 -4.20 -5.66 -15.30
N PRO A 36 -4.68 -5.01 -16.38
CA PRO A 36 -3.93 -3.93 -17.03
C PRO A 36 -3.63 -2.73 -16.13
N ALA A 37 -4.46 -2.46 -15.12
CA ALA A 37 -4.20 -1.39 -14.17
C ALA A 37 -2.98 -1.67 -13.30
N PHE A 38 -2.73 -2.93 -12.93
CA PHE A 38 -1.53 -3.31 -12.21
C PHE A 38 -0.26 -3.10 -13.05
N GLU A 39 -0.31 -3.42 -14.34
CA GLU A 39 0.83 -3.17 -15.25
C GLU A 39 1.14 -1.66 -15.36
N ARG A 40 0.10 -0.83 -15.52
CA ARG A 40 0.25 0.64 -15.53
C ARG A 40 0.80 1.18 -14.20
N LEU A 41 0.31 0.66 -13.08
CA LEU A 41 0.72 1.09 -11.75
C LEU A 41 2.19 0.78 -11.48
N THR A 42 2.65 -0.42 -11.85
CA THR A 42 3.97 -0.92 -11.45
C THR A 42 5.03 -0.79 -12.52
N GLY A 43 4.64 -0.63 -13.79
CA GLY A 43 5.55 -0.61 -14.93
C GLY A 43 6.07 -1.99 -15.37
N TYR A 44 5.67 -3.06 -14.68
CA TYR A 44 5.97 -4.43 -15.08
C TYR A 44 4.92 -4.95 -16.04
N SER A 45 5.32 -5.63 -17.10
CA SER A 45 4.37 -6.34 -17.96
C SER A 45 3.92 -7.65 -17.31
N ARG A 46 2.71 -8.06 -17.66
CA ARG A 46 2.15 -9.35 -17.21
C ARG A 46 3.12 -10.51 -17.42
N ASP A 47 3.73 -10.59 -18.60
CA ASP A 47 4.59 -11.71 -18.96
C ASP A 47 5.88 -11.78 -18.15
N GLU A 48 6.33 -10.65 -17.60
CA GLU A 48 7.53 -10.58 -16.75
C GLU A 48 7.28 -11.10 -15.33
N ILE A 49 6.04 -10.98 -14.83
CA ILE A 49 5.75 -11.15 -13.40
C ILE A 49 4.85 -12.33 -13.07
N LEU A 50 4.16 -12.92 -14.06
CA LEU A 50 3.43 -14.15 -13.83
C LEU A 50 4.36 -15.25 -13.34
N TYR A 51 3.86 -16.06 -12.43
CA TYR A 51 4.57 -17.15 -11.76
C TYR A 51 5.71 -16.71 -10.84
N GLN A 52 5.77 -15.41 -10.49
CA GLN A 52 6.68 -14.87 -9.49
C GLN A 52 5.93 -14.49 -8.21
N ASN A 53 6.66 -14.41 -7.10
CA ASN A 53 6.12 -13.90 -5.85
C ASN A 53 6.09 -12.36 -5.88
N CYS A 54 4.99 -11.74 -5.39
CA CYS A 54 4.82 -10.29 -5.34
C CYS A 54 5.88 -9.52 -4.53
N ARG A 55 6.77 -10.20 -3.83
CA ARG A 55 7.86 -9.58 -3.05
C ARG A 55 8.79 -8.71 -3.88
N PHE A 56 8.83 -8.87 -5.20
CA PHE A 56 9.64 -8.03 -6.08
C PHE A 56 9.28 -6.55 -5.99
N LEU A 57 8.02 -6.21 -5.69
CA LEU A 57 7.60 -4.82 -5.50
C LEU A 57 8.23 -4.14 -4.28
N GLN A 58 8.79 -4.90 -3.35
CA GLN A 58 9.43 -4.35 -2.14
C GLN A 58 10.85 -3.87 -2.41
N SER A 59 11.50 -4.34 -3.46
CA SER A 59 12.87 -3.96 -3.85
C SER A 59 13.88 -3.97 -2.69
N GLY A 60 13.77 -4.95 -1.80
CA GLY A 60 14.62 -5.07 -0.60
C GLY A 60 14.21 -4.22 0.61
N ASP A 61 13.25 -3.31 0.48
CA ASP A 61 12.68 -2.52 1.57
C ASP A 61 11.69 -3.36 2.41
N ARG A 62 12.25 -4.23 3.25
CA ARG A 62 11.49 -5.22 4.02
C ARG A 62 11.22 -4.80 5.47
N ASP A 63 11.83 -3.71 5.92
CA ASP A 63 11.63 -3.18 7.27
C ASP A 63 10.41 -2.24 7.30
N GLN A 64 9.24 -2.83 7.12
CA GLN A 64 7.96 -2.13 7.11
C GLN A 64 6.97 -2.87 8.01
N PRO A 65 6.39 -2.22 9.03
CA PRO A 65 5.42 -2.86 9.95
C PRO A 65 4.21 -3.48 9.24
N ALA A 66 3.80 -2.88 8.11
CA ALA A 66 2.69 -3.38 7.29
C ALA A 66 2.94 -4.80 6.75
N LEU A 67 4.20 -5.18 6.49
CA LEU A 67 4.54 -6.51 5.97
C LEU A 67 4.25 -7.63 6.97
N GLU A 68 4.38 -7.36 8.28
CA GLU A 68 4.02 -8.33 9.31
C GLU A 68 2.52 -8.63 9.31
N GLN A 69 1.69 -7.59 9.23
CA GLN A 69 0.24 -7.74 9.14
C GLN A 69 -0.20 -8.51 7.89
N ILE A 70 0.47 -8.26 6.77
CA ILE A 70 0.23 -8.99 5.53
C ILE A 70 0.61 -10.47 5.69
N ARG A 71 1.77 -10.78 6.25
CA ARG A 71 2.21 -12.17 6.51
C ARG A 71 1.24 -12.92 7.41
N MET A 72 0.77 -12.26 8.48
CA MET A 72 -0.21 -12.85 9.38
C MET A 72 -1.53 -13.15 8.67
N ALA A 73 -2.04 -12.23 7.86
CA ALA A 73 -3.26 -12.42 7.11
C ALA A 73 -3.14 -13.60 6.12
N LEU A 74 -2.03 -13.68 5.39
CA LEU A 74 -1.74 -14.80 4.47
C LEU A 74 -1.67 -16.14 5.21
N LYS A 75 -0.98 -16.19 6.35
CA LYS A 75 -0.81 -17.39 7.15
C LYS A 75 -2.12 -17.90 7.75
N LEU A 76 -2.94 -16.99 8.25
CA LEU A 76 -4.21 -17.34 8.90
C LEU A 76 -5.37 -17.52 7.91
N GLY A 77 -5.16 -17.24 6.63
CA GLY A 77 -6.21 -17.32 5.61
C GLY A 77 -7.29 -16.24 5.80
N GLY A 78 -6.89 -15.09 6.32
CA GLY A 78 -7.76 -13.95 6.58
C GLY A 78 -7.71 -12.88 5.47
N SER A 79 -8.07 -11.67 5.85
CA SER A 79 -7.99 -10.46 5.03
C SER A 79 -7.26 -9.36 5.79
N CYS A 80 -6.64 -8.45 5.05
CA CYS A 80 -6.06 -7.24 5.63
C CYS A 80 -6.06 -6.10 4.63
N ARG A 81 -5.90 -4.88 5.15
CA ARG A 81 -5.69 -3.66 4.36
C ARG A 81 -4.53 -2.91 4.98
N GLN A 82 -3.47 -2.70 4.21
CA GLN A 82 -2.24 -2.06 4.66
C GLN A 82 -1.73 -1.07 3.64
N ILE A 83 -1.08 -0.02 4.11
CA ILE A 83 -0.34 0.92 3.27
C ILE A 83 1.14 0.62 3.46
N LEU A 84 1.84 0.37 2.36
CA LEU A 84 3.26 0.06 2.36
C LEU A 84 3.99 0.76 1.21
N ARG A 85 5.31 0.89 1.36
CA ARG A 85 6.16 1.36 0.27
C ARG A 85 6.42 0.23 -0.70
N ASN A 86 6.15 0.49 -1.97
CA ASN A 86 6.52 -0.36 -3.08
C ASN A 86 7.32 0.43 -4.12
N TYR A 87 7.91 -0.27 -5.06
CA TYR A 87 8.79 0.29 -6.08
C TYR A 87 8.37 -0.19 -7.45
N ARG A 88 8.24 0.76 -8.38
CA ARG A 88 7.96 0.45 -9.79
C ARG A 88 9.19 -0.17 -10.44
N LYS A 89 9.04 -0.70 -11.63
CA LYS A 89 10.13 -1.29 -12.42
C LYS A 89 11.29 -0.30 -12.65
N ASP A 90 11.00 0.97 -12.78
CA ASP A 90 12.00 2.04 -12.96
C ASP A 90 12.67 2.49 -11.64
N GLY A 91 12.34 1.86 -10.51
CA GLY A 91 12.84 2.18 -9.18
C GLY A 91 12.07 3.30 -8.47
N THR A 92 11.06 3.91 -9.09
CA THR A 92 10.26 4.97 -8.47
C THR A 92 9.46 4.42 -7.29
N PRO A 93 9.61 4.96 -6.07
CA PRO A 93 8.81 4.55 -4.93
C PRO A 93 7.38 5.08 -5.02
N PHE A 94 6.44 4.31 -4.50
CA PHE A 94 5.06 4.74 -4.31
C PHE A 94 4.46 4.11 -3.06
N TRP A 95 3.48 4.80 -2.48
CA TRP A 95 2.70 4.26 -1.39
C TRP A 95 1.54 3.45 -1.95
N ASN A 96 1.55 2.17 -1.67
CA ASN A 96 0.55 1.21 -2.13
C ASN A 96 -0.41 0.88 -1.00
N GLU A 97 -1.69 1.19 -1.17
CA GLU A 97 -2.74 0.64 -0.34
C GLU A 97 -3.12 -0.73 -0.90
N LEU A 98 -2.73 -1.78 -0.18
CA LEU A 98 -3.02 -3.16 -0.51
C LEU A 98 -4.20 -3.66 0.33
N SER A 99 -5.28 -4.05 -0.34
CA SER A 99 -6.37 -4.82 0.24
C SER A 99 -6.22 -6.28 -0.19
N LEU A 100 -6.04 -7.17 0.78
CA LEU A 100 -5.80 -8.59 0.56
C LEU A 100 -6.96 -9.40 1.10
N SER A 101 -7.42 -10.37 0.33
CA SER A 101 -8.45 -11.32 0.72
C SER A 101 -8.06 -12.74 0.34
N THR A 102 -8.35 -13.69 1.21
CA THR A 102 -8.12 -15.12 0.96
C THR A 102 -9.39 -15.76 0.42
N VAL A 103 -9.25 -16.55 -0.64
CA VAL A 103 -10.32 -17.32 -1.27
C VAL A 103 -9.92 -18.79 -1.29
N LYS A 104 -10.74 -19.64 -0.69
CA LYS A 104 -10.61 -21.09 -0.82
C LYS A 104 -11.54 -21.57 -1.91
N ASN A 105 -10.99 -22.23 -2.90
CA ASN A 105 -11.78 -22.81 -3.98
C ASN A 105 -12.01 -24.30 -3.67
N GLU A 106 -13.24 -24.65 -3.30
CA GLU A 106 -13.60 -26.02 -2.97
C GLU A 106 -13.57 -26.96 -4.19
N ALA A 107 -13.69 -26.41 -5.40
CA ALA A 107 -13.69 -27.19 -6.63
C ALA A 107 -12.33 -27.80 -6.98
N ASP A 108 -11.23 -27.11 -6.68
CA ASP A 108 -9.87 -27.58 -6.92
C ASP A 108 -9.06 -27.80 -5.64
N GLY A 109 -9.59 -27.40 -4.49
CA GLY A 109 -8.95 -27.54 -3.18
C GLY A 109 -7.82 -26.53 -2.92
N HIS A 110 -7.61 -25.56 -3.82
CA HIS A 110 -6.54 -24.60 -3.72
C HIS A 110 -6.96 -23.34 -2.94
N THR A 111 -5.96 -22.66 -2.40
CA THR A 111 -6.14 -21.35 -1.75
C THR A 111 -5.54 -20.27 -2.63
N TYR A 112 -6.34 -19.24 -2.86
CA TYR A 112 -5.96 -18.08 -3.65
C TYR A 112 -5.98 -16.82 -2.80
N PHE A 113 -5.17 -15.85 -3.17
CA PHE A 113 -5.16 -14.52 -2.60
C PHE A 113 -5.51 -13.51 -3.68
N VAL A 114 -6.48 -12.66 -3.37
CA VAL A 114 -6.85 -11.53 -4.24
C VAL A 114 -6.28 -10.27 -3.61
N GLY A 115 -5.40 -9.58 -4.32
CA GLY A 115 -4.84 -8.30 -3.93
C GLY A 115 -5.40 -7.18 -4.79
N VAL A 116 -5.98 -6.16 -4.15
CA VAL A 116 -6.35 -4.90 -4.81
C VAL A 116 -5.38 -3.83 -4.36
N GLN A 117 -4.75 -3.16 -5.32
CA GLN A 117 -3.66 -2.22 -5.09
C GLN A 117 -4.00 -0.85 -5.64
N LYS A 118 -3.78 0.16 -4.83
CA LYS A 118 -4.06 1.55 -5.16
C LYS A 118 -2.89 2.44 -4.80
N ASP A 119 -2.47 3.30 -5.74
CA ASP A 119 -1.48 4.34 -5.46
C ASP A 119 -2.10 5.44 -4.60
N VAL A 120 -1.65 5.53 -3.36
CA VAL A 120 -2.08 6.55 -2.39
C VAL A 120 -0.95 7.54 -2.06
N THR A 121 0.07 7.63 -2.92
CA THR A 121 1.25 8.47 -2.71
C THR A 121 0.86 9.94 -2.50
N ALA A 122 -0.03 10.48 -3.30
CA ALA A 122 -0.48 11.86 -3.16
C ALA A 122 -1.18 12.10 -1.82
N GLN A 123 -2.03 11.16 -1.38
CA GLN A 123 -2.73 11.23 -0.10
C GLN A 123 -1.76 11.16 1.09
N VAL A 124 -0.80 10.22 1.07
CA VAL A 124 0.21 10.07 2.13
C VAL A 124 1.08 11.32 2.22
N LYS A 125 1.55 11.85 1.08
CA LYS A 125 2.35 13.08 1.05
C LYS A 125 1.56 14.29 1.57
N ALA A 126 0.29 14.41 1.21
CA ALA A 126 -0.57 15.48 1.72
C ALA A 126 -0.75 15.40 3.23
N GLN A 127 -1.00 14.22 3.78
CA GLN A 127 -1.11 14.00 5.23
C GLN A 127 0.19 14.33 5.97
N GLN A 128 1.33 13.90 5.43
CA GLN A 128 2.65 14.23 5.98
C GLN A 128 2.90 15.75 5.98
N ARG A 129 2.51 16.44 4.90
CA ARG A 129 2.66 17.90 4.82
C ARG A 129 1.76 18.62 5.81
N VAL A 130 0.52 18.18 6.00
CA VAL A 130 -0.39 18.72 7.03
C VAL A 130 0.23 18.56 8.41
N ALA A 131 0.68 17.36 8.78
CA ALA A 131 1.31 17.09 10.08
C ALA A 131 2.56 17.97 10.30
N GLN A 132 3.38 18.15 9.27
CA GLN A 132 4.54 19.03 9.34
C GLN A 132 4.14 20.50 9.60
N LEU A 133 3.16 21.01 8.87
CA LEU A 133 2.68 22.38 9.04
C LEU A 133 2.06 22.61 10.42
N GLU A 134 1.34 21.64 10.96
CA GLU A 134 0.80 21.71 12.32
C GLU A 134 1.91 21.78 13.37
N SER A 135 2.99 21.00 13.20
CA SER A 135 4.17 21.06 14.07
C SER A 135 4.87 22.40 13.98
N GLU A 136 5.13 22.89 12.78
CA GLU A 136 5.75 24.22 12.53
C GLU A 136 4.90 25.35 13.15
N LEU A 137 3.58 25.28 13.03
CA LEU A 137 2.66 26.24 13.64
C LEU A 137 2.69 26.20 15.17
N ALA A 138 2.74 25.02 15.77
CA ALA A 138 2.85 24.87 17.22
C ALA A 138 4.16 25.45 17.74
N GLU A 139 5.27 25.22 17.07
CA GLU A 139 6.58 25.79 17.44
C GLU A 139 6.58 27.31 17.31
N ALA A 140 6.00 27.87 16.24
CA ALA A 140 5.91 29.31 16.06
C ALA A 140 5.05 29.98 17.14
N ARG A 141 3.91 29.38 17.51
CA ARG A 141 3.05 29.86 18.60
C ARG A 141 3.76 29.84 19.96
N ALA A 142 4.51 28.77 20.25
CA ALA A 142 5.30 28.66 21.47
C ALA A 142 6.41 29.74 21.53
N THR A 143 7.05 30.05 20.41
CA THR A 143 8.07 31.08 20.30
C THR A 143 7.48 32.48 20.53
N ILE A 144 6.33 32.79 19.92
CA ILE A 144 5.62 34.05 20.13
C ILE A 144 5.24 34.21 21.61
N ALA A 145 4.71 33.19 22.26
CA ALA A 145 4.33 33.21 23.68
C ALA A 145 5.54 33.52 24.57
N ARG A 146 6.70 32.92 24.31
CA ARG A 146 7.97 33.21 25.05
C ARG A 146 8.42 34.65 24.87
N LEU A 147 8.40 35.18 23.65
CA LEU A 147 8.79 36.55 23.36
C LEU A 147 7.87 37.57 24.04
N ASN A 148 6.57 37.30 24.08
CA ASN A 148 5.60 38.17 24.74
C ASN A 148 5.80 38.20 26.26
N THR A 149 6.12 37.09 26.89
CA THR A 149 6.43 37.03 28.34
C THR A 149 7.72 37.79 28.65
N THR A 150 8.77 37.65 27.83
CA THR A 150 10.03 38.36 28.04
C THR A 150 9.86 39.88 27.87
N ASN A 151 9.08 40.33 26.88
CA ASN A 151 8.81 41.76 26.67
C ASN A 151 7.91 42.34 27.79
N GLY A 152 7.00 41.56 28.36
CA GLY A 152 6.18 41.96 29.50
C GLY A 152 7.01 42.17 30.78
N ALA A 153 7.99 41.30 31.04
CA ALA A 153 8.88 41.41 32.16
C ALA A 153 9.79 42.67 32.12
N ASN A 154 10.24 43.07 30.92
CA ASN A 154 11.04 44.28 30.73
C ASN A 154 10.27 45.61 30.87
N LYS A 155 8.93 45.62 30.71
CA LYS A 155 8.09 46.78 30.91
C LYS A 155 7.74 47.09 32.36
N THR A 156 7.83 46.10 33.23
CA THR A 156 7.53 46.24 34.67
C THR A 156 8.77 46.56 35.52
N ALA A 157 9.96 46.59 34.92
CA ALA A 157 11.23 46.87 35.60
C ALA A 157 11.75 48.33 35.46
N ASN A 158 10.92 49.27 34.91
CA ASN A 158 11.24 50.69 34.83
C ASN A 158 10.33 51.54 35.70
#